data_5f8bb21fe740fbc6ad8bc2b03a34b2c2
#
_entry.id   5f8bb21fe740fbc6ad8bc2b03a34b2c2
#
_cell.length_a   1.000
_cell.length_b   1.000
_cell.length_c   1.000
_cell.angle_alpha   90.00
_cell.angle_beta   90.00
_cell.angle_gamma   90.00
#
_symmetry.space_group_name_H-M   'P 1'
#
loop_
_entity.id
_entity.type
_entity.pdbx_description
1 polymer ?
#
loop_
_entity_poly.entity_id
_entity_poly.type
_entity_poly.pdbx_seq_one_letter_code
_entity_poly.pdbx_strand_id
1 'polypeptide(L)'
;MTAVVEGELARGLQVVLREKTIADAQQDWEWRCDPELATFDAARPYNGSLSEYLAIASDEIAYPSRYRRTIAVEDFEGRHIGNVMFYNADYSRREAEIGITIGVRDYWSRGYGTDLMRTFAGYLFEAFGFERIYLKTLDWNLRAQRCFEKAGFQPYGTSRRGDYNFILMDIRRENTAAVDQPRSD
;
A
#
# COMPACT_ATOMS: atom_id res chain seq x y z
N MET A 1 21.36 -2.41 -17.47
CA MET A 1 20.94 -1.01 -17.28
C MET A 1 19.44 -1.03 -17.00
N THR A 2 19.04 -0.81 -15.76
CA THR A 2 17.63 -0.76 -15.38
C THR A 2 17.05 0.57 -15.86
N ALA A 3 16.04 0.53 -16.72
CA ALA A 3 15.38 1.75 -17.19
C ALA A 3 14.80 2.51 -15.98
N VAL A 4 15.09 3.79 -15.88
CA VAL A 4 14.45 4.67 -14.87
C VAL A 4 13.02 4.89 -15.33
N VAL A 5 12.05 4.50 -14.51
CA VAL A 5 10.62 4.72 -14.78
C VAL A 5 10.31 6.18 -14.50
N GLU A 6 9.63 6.85 -15.42
CA GLU A 6 9.21 8.24 -15.23
C GLU A 6 8.31 8.34 -13.98
N GLY A 7 8.65 9.25 -13.07
CA GLY A 7 7.93 9.40 -11.80
C GLY A 7 8.23 8.32 -10.76
N GLU A 8 9.32 7.54 -10.92
CA GLU A 8 9.74 6.54 -9.93
C GLU A 8 10.03 7.20 -8.57
N LEU A 9 9.40 6.66 -7.52
CA LEU A 9 9.54 7.12 -6.14
C LEU A 9 10.42 6.19 -5.31
N ALA A 10 10.30 4.88 -5.52
CA ALA A 10 11.11 3.87 -4.85
C ALA A 10 11.08 2.56 -5.64
N ARG A 11 12.10 1.72 -5.41
CA ARG A 11 12.25 0.42 -6.08
C ARG A 11 12.57 -0.65 -5.05
N GLY A 12 11.78 -1.73 -5.08
CA GLY A 12 12.01 -2.96 -4.31
C GLY A 12 12.77 -4.03 -5.12
N LEU A 13 12.64 -5.26 -4.67
CA LEU A 13 13.23 -6.43 -5.34
C LEU A 13 12.38 -6.93 -6.51
N GLN A 14 11.08 -6.67 -6.51
CA GLN A 14 10.09 -7.13 -7.50
C GLN A 14 9.12 -6.03 -7.95
N VAL A 15 9.07 -4.90 -7.23
CA VAL A 15 8.12 -3.81 -7.46
C VAL A 15 8.79 -2.46 -7.65
N VAL A 16 8.10 -1.58 -8.37
CA VAL A 16 8.43 -0.17 -8.50
C VAL A 16 7.24 0.65 -7.99
N LEU A 17 7.51 1.62 -7.14
CA LEU A 17 6.55 2.64 -6.71
C LEU A 17 6.72 3.87 -7.59
N ARG A 18 5.64 4.37 -8.16
CA ARG A 18 5.66 5.60 -8.96
C ARG A 18 4.45 6.48 -8.70
N GLU A 19 4.57 7.71 -9.14
CA GLU A 19 3.43 8.63 -9.16
C GLU A 19 2.25 8.02 -9.93
N LYS A 20 1.03 8.31 -9.45
CA LYS A 20 -0.20 7.99 -10.17
C LYS A 20 -0.32 8.86 -11.40
N THR A 21 -0.85 8.25 -12.46
CA THR A 21 -1.26 8.95 -13.67
C THR A 21 -2.72 8.68 -13.98
N ILE A 22 -3.33 9.49 -14.82
CA ILE A 22 -4.73 9.29 -15.22
C ILE A 22 -4.94 7.98 -15.99
N ALA A 23 -3.88 7.46 -16.63
CA ALA A 23 -3.92 6.17 -17.33
C ALA A 23 -4.19 4.98 -16.38
N ASP A 24 -3.86 5.11 -15.10
CA ASP A 24 -4.10 4.06 -14.08
C ASP A 24 -5.56 3.96 -13.68
N ALA A 25 -6.32 5.05 -13.86
CA ALA A 25 -7.62 5.22 -13.23
C ALA A 25 -8.68 4.20 -13.72
N GLN A 26 -8.61 3.74 -14.96
CA GLN A 26 -9.52 2.71 -15.45
C GLN A 26 -9.31 1.39 -14.69
N GLN A 27 -8.06 0.95 -14.59
CA GLN A 27 -7.72 -0.29 -13.88
C GLN A 27 -8.05 -0.19 -12.37
N ASP A 28 -7.81 0.96 -11.77
CA ASP A 28 -8.18 1.22 -10.38
C ASP A 28 -9.68 1.17 -10.16
N TRP A 29 -10.47 1.72 -11.08
CA TRP A 29 -11.92 1.65 -11.05
C TRP A 29 -12.40 0.19 -11.11
N GLU A 30 -11.84 -0.62 -12.02
CA GLU A 30 -12.15 -2.04 -12.13
C GLU A 30 -11.88 -2.78 -10.80
N TRP A 31 -10.74 -2.53 -10.17
CA TRP A 31 -10.41 -3.11 -8.86
C TRP A 31 -11.33 -2.62 -7.73
N ARG A 32 -11.72 -1.35 -7.76
CA ARG A 32 -12.68 -0.80 -6.78
C ARG A 32 -14.08 -1.34 -6.94
N CYS A 33 -14.48 -1.74 -8.15
CA CYS A 33 -15.75 -2.39 -8.43
C CYS A 33 -15.74 -3.90 -8.12
N ASP A 34 -14.57 -4.51 -7.96
CA ASP A 34 -14.42 -5.95 -7.70
C ASP A 34 -14.92 -6.33 -6.30
N PRO A 35 -15.92 -7.23 -6.16
CA PRO A 35 -16.49 -7.57 -4.86
C PRO A 35 -15.53 -8.30 -3.95
N GLU A 36 -14.61 -9.13 -4.49
CA GLU A 36 -13.63 -9.85 -3.71
C GLU A 36 -12.60 -8.89 -3.12
N LEU A 37 -12.06 -7.96 -3.92
CA LEU A 37 -11.13 -6.94 -3.45
C LEU A 37 -11.78 -6.03 -2.39
N ALA A 38 -13.02 -5.61 -2.63
CA ALA A 38 -13.78 -4.82 -1.66
C ALA A 38 -13.97 -5.57 -0.31
N THR A 39 -14.17 -6.89 -0.36
CA THR A 39 -14.30 -7.72 0.85
C THR A 39 -13.00 -7.70 1.68
N PHE A 40 -11.83 -7.74 1.06
CA PHE A 40 -10.54 -7.65 1.77
C PHE A 40 -10.31 -6.27 2.40
N ASP A 41 -10.93 -5.23 1.86
CA ASP A 41 -10.87 -3.85 2.41
C ASP A 41 -11.97 -3.57 3.46
N ALA A 42 -12.79 -4.56 3.82
CA ALA A 42 -13.98 -4.37 4.65
C ALA A 42 -14.90 -3.25 4.10
N ALA A 43 -15.03 -3.18 2.80
CA ALA A 43 -15.75 -2.16 2.06
C ALA A 43 -16.82 -2.77 1.15
N ARG A 44 -17.70 -1.91 0.64
CA ARG A 44 -18.59 -2.27 -0.45
C ARG A 44 -17.90 -2.00 -1.79
N PRO A 45 -18.18 -2.80 -2.84
CA PRO A 45 -17.74 -2.48 -4.18
C PRO A 45 -18.17 -1.07 -4.57
N TYR A 46 -17.30 -0.35 -5.26
CA TYR A 46 -17.65 0.95 -5.82
C TYR A 46 -18.74 0.77 -6.89
N ASN A 47 -19.75 1.61 -6.86
CA ASN A 47 -20.91 1.52 -7.77
C ASN A 47 -21.07 2.75 -8.67
N GLY A 48 -20.14 3.69 -8.63
CA GLY A 48 -20.10 4.85 -9.51
C GLY A 48 -19.58 4.48 -10.91
N SER A 49 -19.88 5.31 -11.88
CA SER A 49 -19.39 5.16 -13.25
C SER A 49 -17.90 5.39 -13.37
N LEU A 50 -17.30 4.89 -14.45
CA LEU A 50 -15.89 5.19 -14.77
C LEU A 50 -15.67 6.71 -14.94
N SER A 51 -16.63 7.43 -15.54
CA SER A 51 -16.52 8.87 -15.73
C SER A 51 -16.43 9.64 -14.40
N GLU A 52 -17.22 9.24 -13.41
CA GLU A 52 -17.16 9.83 -12.05
C GLU A 52 -15.82 9.50 -11.38
N TYR A 53 -15.35 8.26 -11.53
CA TYR A 53 -14.07 7.85 -10.97
C TYR A 53 -12.90 8.61 -11.61
N LEU A 54 -12.90 8.81 -12.94
CA LEU A 54 -11.90 9.58 -13.66
C LEU A 54 -11.84 11.04 -13.19
N ALA A 55 -12.99 11.67 -12.92
CA ALA A 55 -13.03 13.02 -12.38
C ALA A 55 -12.35 13.10 -11.00
N ILE A 56 -12.66 12.14 -10.10
CA ILE A 56 -12.04 12.05 -8.77
C ILE A 56 -10.52 11.83 -8.91
N ALA A 57 -10.10 10.89 -9.75
CA ALA A 57 -8.69 10.60 -9.97
C ALA A 57 -7.92 11.80 -10.53
N SER A 58 -8.52 12.53 -11.46
CA SER A 58 -7.94 13.76 -12.01
C SER A 58 -7.71 14.82 -10.94
N ASP A 59 -8.67 15.03 -10.06
CA ASP A 59 -8.56 15.98 -8.95
C ASP A 59 -7.48 15.56 -7.93
N GLU A 60 -7.43 14.27 -7.57
CA GLU A 60 -6.40 13.75 -6.66
C GLU A 60 -4.98 13.88 -7.22
N ILE A 61 -4.81 13.73 -8.55
CA ILE A 61 -3.52 13.91 -9.23
C ILE A 61 -3.15 15.38 -9.33
N ALA A 62 -4.10 16.25 -9.68
CA ALA A 62 -3.85 17.66 -9.84
C ALA A 62 -3.59 18.40 -8.51
N TYR A 63 -4.22 17.94 -7.42
CA TYR A 63 -4.17 18.56 -6.10
C TYR A 63 -3.78 17.54 -5.01
N PRO A 64 -2.54 17.03 -5.01
CA PRO A 64 -2.12 16.01 -4.08
C PRO A 64 -2.15 16.53 -2.63
N SER A 65 -2.81 15.76 -1.76
CA SER A 65 -2.86 16.05 -0.32
C SER A 65 -1.58 15.62 0.37
N ARG A 66 -1.08 16.44 1.30
CA ARG A 66 0.03 16.03 2.18
C ARG A 66 -0.38 15.01 3.24
N TYR A 67 -1.68 14.88 3.53
CA TYR A 67 -2.21 14.01 4.57
C TYR A 67 -2.69 12.65 4.05
N ARG A 68 -2.79 12.54 2.74
CA ARG A 68 -3.22 11.33 2.05
C ARG A 68 -2.64 11.31 0.64
N ARG A 69 -2.10 10.17 0.22
CA ARG A 69 -1.60 9.99 -1.16
C ARG A 69 -1.73 8.55 -1.58
N THR A 70 -2.15 8.34 -2.80
CA THR A 70 -2.15 7.05 -3.48
C THR A 70 -0.98 7.01 -4.46
N ILE A 71 -0.27 5.89 -4.48
CA ILE A 71 0.94 5.63 -5.26
C ILE A 71 0.70 4.37 -6.08
N ALA A 72 1.06 4.40 -7.36
CA ALA A 72 0.96 3.24 -8.23
C ALA A 72 2.09 2.25 -7.98
N VAL A 73 1.75 0.97 -8.13
CA VAL A 73 2.69 -0.15 -8.02
C VAL A 73 2.80 -0.84 -9.37
N GLU A 74 4.01 -0.97 -9.87
CA GLU A 74 4.33 -1.72 -11.07
C GLU A 74 5.26 -2.89 -10.78
N ASP A 75 5.23 -3.88 -11.66
CA ASP A 75 6.31 -4.86 -11.75
C ASP A 75 7.48 -4.29 -12.57
N PHE A 76 8.55 -5.06 -12.75
CA PHE A 76 9.72 -4.62 -13.52
C PHE A 76 9.51 -4.59 -15.04
N GLU A 77 8.37 -5.08 -15.53
CA GLU A 77 7.95 -5.00 -16.92
C GLU A 77 7.10 -3.75 -17.19
N GLY A 78 6.83 -2.92 -16.14
CA GLY A 78 6.03 -1.70 -16.23
C GLY A 78 4.53 -1.96 -16.21
N ARG A 79 4.09 -3.15 -15.78
CA ARG A 79 2.67 -3.45 -15.62
C ARG A 79 2.16 -2.89 -14.30
N HIS A 80 1.11 -2.08 -14.36
CA HIS A 80 0.41 -1.63 -13.16
C HIS A 80 -0.32 -2.80 -12.50
N ILE A 81 0.09 -3.17 -11.28
CA ILE A 81 -0.38 -4.36 -10.57
C ILE A 81 -1.19 -4.06 -9.30
N GLY A 82 -1.15 -2.82 -8.84
CA GLY A 82 -1.82 -2.44 -7.60
C GLY A 82 -1.53 -1.01 -7.18
N ASN A 83 -1.94 -0.70 -5.96
CA ASN A 83 -1.72 0.60 -5.34
C ASN A 83 -1.31 0.45 -3.87
N VAL A 84 -0.54 1.40 -3.39
CA VAL A 84 -0.37 1.68 -1.97
C VAL A 84 -0.85 3.09 -1.67
N MET A 85 -1.29 3.31 -0.45
CA MET A 85 -1.67 4.63 0.01
C MET A 85 -1.25 4.85 1.45
N PHE A 86 -0.95 6.09 1.79
CA PHE A 86 -0.99 6.53 3.17
C PHE A 86 -2.12 7.53 3.38
N TYR A 87 -2.65 7.57 4.57
CA TYR A 87 -3.71 8.47 5.00
C TYR A 87 -3.64 8.68 6.51
N ASN A 88 -4.45 9.59 7.05
CA ASN A 88 -4.40 9.96 8.45
C ASN A 88 -2.98 10.36 8.91
N ALA A 89 -2.20 11.00 8.02
CA ALA A 89 -0.85 11.41 8.33
C ALA A 89 -0.84 12.49 9.43
N ASP A 90 -0.16 12.19 10.54
CA ASP A 90 0.08 13.10 11.64
C ASP A 90 1.58 13.44 11.68
N TYR A 91 1.92 14.61 11.18
CA TYR A 91 3.32 15.08 11.13
C TYR A 91 3.86 15.48 12.51
N SER A 92 2.97 15.80 13.47
CA SER A 92 3.39 16.10 14.84
C SER A 92 3.80 14.85 15.60
N ARG A 93 3.09 13.74 15.35
CA ARG A 93 3.40 12.41 15.88
C ARG A 93 4.33 11.60 15.00
N ARG A 94 4.60 12.10 13.80
CA ARG A 94 5.41 11.43 12.77
C ARG A 94 4.91 10.04 12.43
N GLU A 95 3.59 9.90 12.27
CA GLU A 95 2.94 8.62 11.96
C GLU A 95 1.91 8.74 10.83
N ALA A 96 1.67 7.63 10.15
CA ALA A 96 0.62 7.53 9.14
C ALA A 96 0.01 6.13 9.11
N GLU A 97 -1.27 6.06 8.75
CA GLU A 97 -1.94 4.80 8.42
C GLU A 97 -1.72 4.48 6.94
N ILE A 98 -1.53 3.20 6.62
CA ILE A 98 -1.31 2.77 5.24
C ILE A 98 -2.31 1.71 4.81
N GLY A 99 -2.53 1.63 3.50
CA GLY A 99 -3.30 0.60 2.83
C GLY A 99 -2.59 0.07 1.59
N ILE A 100 -2.91 -1.15 1.21
CA ILE A 100 -2.36 -1.84 0.04
C ILE A 100 -3.46 -2.57 -0.70
N THR A 101 -3.43 -2.49 -2.03
CA THR A 101 -4.21 -3.34 -2.92
C THR A 101 -3.30 -3.88 -4.02
N ILE A 102 -3.18 -5.20 -4.14
CA ILE A 102 -2.65 -5.85 -5.33
C ILE A 102 -3.87 -6.37 -6.10
N GLY A 103 -4.25 -5.65 -7.14
CA GLY A 103 -5.46 -5.92 -7.90
C GLY A 103 -5.32 -7.09 -8.87
N VAL A 104 -4.10 -7.34 -9.37
CA VAL A 104 -3.83 -8.46 -10.28
C VAL A 104 -3.54 -9.72 -9.50
N ARG A 105 -4.45 -10.71 -9.55
CA ARG A 105 -4.41 -11.93 -8.74
C ARG A 105 -3.20 -12.81 -8.97
N ASP A 106 -2.64 -12.80 -10.17
CA ASP A 106 -1.45 -13.59 -10.55
C ASP A 106 -0.21 -13.24 -9.71
N TYR A 107 -0.20 -12.09 -9.07
CA TYR A 107 0.89 -11.62 -8.18
C TYR A 107 0.69 -12.01 -6.72
N TRP A 108 -0.47 -12.59 -6.37
CA TRP A 108 -0.77 -12.98 -5.00
C TRP A 108 0.07 -14.19 -4.56
N SER A 109 0.46 -14.21 -3.28
CA SER A 109 1.23 -15.28 -2.64
C SER A 109 2.61 -15.57 -3.29
N ARG A 110 3.15 -14.62 -4.06
CA ARG A 110 4.44 -14.73 -4.77
C ARG A 110 5.52 -13.78 -4.25
N GLY A 111 5.31 -13.19 -3.07
CA GLY A 111 6.29 -12.28 -2.45
C GLY A 111 6.11 -10.80 -2.77
N TYR A 112 5.38 -10.44 -3.82
CA TYR A 112 5.16 -9.06 -4.23
C TYR A 112 4.61 -8.16 -3.12
N GLY A 113 3.63 -8.65 -2.36
CA GLY A 113 3.06 -7.89 -1.25
C GLY A 113 4.06 -7.60 -0.15
N THR A 114 4.92 -8.56 0.19
CA THR A 114 5.95 -8.38 1.21
C THR A 114 7.01 -7.38 0.76
N ASP A 115 7.47 -7.50 -0.49
CA ASP A 115 8.43 -6.58 -1.08
C ASP A 115 7.84 -5.16 -1.16
N LEU A 116 6.60 -5.05 -1.61
CA LEU A 116 5.86 -3.80 -1.69
C LEU A 116 5.77 -3.10 -0.34
N MET A 117 5.40 -3.84 0.72
CA MET A 117 5.25 -3.25 2.06
C MET A 117 6.58 -2.77 2.64
N ARG A 118 7.69 -3.49 2.41
CA ARG A 118 9.03 -3.05 2.80
C ARG A 118 9.46 -1.80 2.06
N THR A 119 9.30 -1.82 0.74
CA THR A 119 9.67 -0.69 -0.13
C THR A 119 8.88 0.57 0.22
N PHE A 120 7.56 0.40 0.46
CA PHE A 120 6.70 1.53 0.80
C PHE A 120 6.99 2.09 2.19
N ALA A 121 7.20 1.22 3.19
CA ALA A 121 7.59 1.67 4.53
C ALA A 121 8.92 2.44 4.49
N GLY A 122 9.93 1.93 3.81
CA GLY A 122 11.20 2.61 3.61
C GLY A 122 11.04 3.99 2.95
N TYR A 123 10.27 4.05 1.87
CA TYR A 123 9.96 5.32 1.20
C TYR A 123 9.29 6.33 2.13
N LEU A 124 8.32 5.92 2.93
CA LEU A 124 7.63 6.81 3.86
C LEU A 124 8.52 7.31 4.99
N PHE A 125 9.41 6.47 5.50
CA PHE A 125 10.40 6.87 6.51
C PHE A 125 11.40 7.89 5.96
N GLU A 126 11.85 7.72 4.73
CA GLU A 126 12.85 8.59 4.11
C GLU A 126 12.27 9.88 3.56
N ALA A 127 11.23 9.78 2.74
CA ALA A 127 10.69 10.93 2.02
C ALA A 127 9.77 11.81 2.87
N PHE A 128 9.06 11.24 3.86
CA PHE A 128 8.10 11.98 4.70
C PHE A 128 8.57 12.14 6.15
N GLY A 129 9.64 11.46 6.56
CA GLY A 129 10.17 11.55 7.90
C GLY A 129 9.26 10.94 8.97
N PHE A 130 8.36 10.04 8.61
CA PHE A 130 7.59 9.29 9.59
C PHE A 130 8.49 8.40 10.43
N GLU A 131 8.06 8.10 11.63
CA GLU A 131 8.77 7.19 12.55
C GLU A 131 7.94 5.96 12.89
N ARG A 132 6.63 6.04 12.63
CA ARG A 132 5.70 4.94 12.83
C ARG A 132 4.75 4.86 11.65
N ILE A 133 4.59 3.66 11.10
CA ILE A 133 3.63 3.35 10.06
C ILE A 133 2.74 2.23 10.59
N TYR A 134 1.44 2.40 10.52
CA TYR A 134 0.49 1.44 11.03
C TYR A 134 -0.59 1.10 10.01
N LEU A 135 -1.20 -0.04 10.19
CA LEU A 135 -2.29 -0.54 9.36
C LEU A 135 -3.28 -1.37 10.17
N LYS A 136 -4.41 -1.65 9.57
CA LYS A 136 -5.35 -2.64 10.06
C LYS A 136 -5.65 -3.66 8.97
N THR A 137 -5.80 -4.92 9.35
CA THR A 137 -6.22 -5.99 8.46
C THR A 137 -7.28 -6.83 9.10
N LEU A 138 -8.16 -7.43 8.31
CA LEU A 138 -9.22 -8.31 8.81
C LEU A 138 -8.63 -9.51 9.56
N ASP A 139 -9.24 -9.90 10.67
CA ASP A 139 -8.78 -10.99 11.53
C ASP A 139 -8.75 -12.35 10.83
N TRP A 140 -9.58 -12.55 9.81
CA TRP A 140 -9.59 -13.75 8.97
C TRP A 140 -8.67 -13.67 7.75
N ASN A 141 -8.12 -12.49 7.39
CA ASN A 141 -7.23 -12.34 6.24
C ASN A 141 -5.78 -12.75 6.58
N LEU A 142 -5.59 -14.04 6.83
CA LEU A 142 -4.30 -14.61 7.23
C LEU A 142 -3.20 -14.40 6.18
N ARG A 143 -3.56 -14.30 4.90
CA ARG A 143 -2.62 -14.01 3.82
C ARG A 143 -1.98 -12.62 4.02
N ALA A 144 -2.80 -11.59 4.26
CA ALA A 144 -2.33 -10.24 4.50
C ALA A 144 -1.51 -10.15 5.80
N GLN A 145 -1.99 -10.75 6.89
CA GLN A 145 -1.27 -10.78 8.17
C GLN A 145 0.16 -11.35 7.99
N ARG A 146 0.29 -12.53 7.37
CA ARG A 146 1.61 -13.13 7.09
C ARG A 146 2.48 -12.28 6.17
N CYS A 147 1.87 -11.56 5.21
CA CYS A 147 2.57 -10.63 4.34
C CYS A 147 3.18 -9.47 5.16
N PHE A 148 2.38 -8.87 6.03
CA PHE A 148 2.80 -7.75 6.87
C PHE A 148 3.83 -8.16 7.92
N GLU A 149 3.66 -9.31 8.58
CA GLU A 149 4.66 -9.88 9.50
C GLU A 149 6.01 -10.09 8.81
N LYS A 150 6.02 -10.68 7.60
CA LYS A 150 7.24 -10.85 6.79
C LYS A 150 7.86 -9.52 6.37
N ALA A 151 7.07 -8.47 6.23
CA ALA A 151 7.56 -7.13 5.94
C ALA A 151 8.11 -6.41 7.17
N GLY A 152 7.94 -6.97 8.38
CA GLY A 152 8.46 -6.42 9.62
C GLY A 152 7.41 -5.76 10.52
N PHE A 153 6.15 -5.73 10.10
CA PHE A 153 5.06 -5.22 10.93
C PHE A 153 4.76 -6.18 12.09
N GLN A 154 4.47 -5.62 13.25
CA GLN A 154 4.14 -6.38 14.46
C GLN A 154 2.71 -6.05 14.91
N PRO A 155 1.91 -7.04 15.33
CA PRO A 155 0.60 -6.79 15.90
C PRO A 155 0.74 -6.05 17.24
N TYR A 156 -0.08 -5.00 17.44
CA TYR A 156 -0.10 -4.24 18.68
C TYR A 156 -1.49 -4.13 19.32
N GLY A 157 -2.53 -4.63 18.65
CA GLY A 157 -3.89 -4.58 19.17
C GLY A 157 -4.93 -5.11 18.21
N THR A 158 -6.17 -4.95 18.60
CA THR A 158 -7.35 -5.30 17.80
C THR A 158 -8.36 -4.16 17.81
N SER A 159 -9.21 -4.08 16.80
CA SER A 159 -10.34 -3.16 16.79
C SER A 159 -11.55 -3.80 16.13
N ARG A 160 -12.74 -3.28 16.44
CA ARG A 160 -13.99 -3.72 15.80
C ARG A 160 -14.68 -2.54 15.15
N ARG A 161 -15.17 -2.74 13.94
CA ARG A 161 -15.98 -1.76 13.21
C ARG A 161 -17.16 -2.47 12.55
N GLY A 162 -18.38 -2.24 13.07
CA GLY A 162 -19.55 -2.98 12.62
C GLY A 162 -19.37 -4.49 12.83
N ASP A 163 -19.50 -5.27 11.77
CA ASP A 163 -19.35 -6.73 11.79
C ASP A 163 -17.93 -7.21 11.54
N TYR A 164 -16.98 -6.29 11.36
CA TYR A 164 -15.60 -6.61 11.06
C TYR A 164 -14.70 -6.48 12.29
N ASN A 165 -13.85 -7.47 12.50
CA ASN A 165 -12.75 -7.43 13.46
C ASN A 165 -11.44 -7.23 12.72
N PHE A 166 -10.55 -6.43 13.30
CA PHE A 166 -9.27 -6.10 12.71
C PHE A 166 -8.14 -6.41 13.67
N ILE A 167 -7.03 -6.90 13.12
CA ILE A 167 -5.72 -6.89 13.75
C ILE A 167 -5.04 -5.57 13.38
N LEU A 168 -4.56 -4.85 14.38
CA LEU A 168 -3.79 -3.62 14.22
C LEU A 168 -2.31 -3.97 14.22
N MET A 169 -1.57 -3.51 13.22
CA MET A 169 -0.15 -3.79 13.09
C MET A 169 0.62 -2.51 12.82
N ASP A 170 1.84 -2.41 13.31
CA ASP A 170 2.72 -1.28 13.04
C ASP A 170 4.17 -1.72 12.78
N ILE A 171 4.93 -0.80 12.18
CA ILE A 171 6.38 -0.89 12.02
C ILE A 171 6.97 0.47 12.42
N ARG A 172 8.14 0.45 13.08
CA ARG A 172 8.88 1.65 13.46
C ARG A 172 10.19 1.73 12.70
N ARG A 173 10.60 2.95 12.40
CA ARG A 173 11.84 3.21 11.65
C ARG A 173 13.06 2.56 12.29
N GLU A 174 13.17 2.59 13.62
CA GLU A 174 14.27 1.96 14.36
C GLU A 174 14.36 0.43 14.15
N ASN A 175 13.23 -0.23 13.87
CA ASN A 175 13.17 -1.68 13.68
C ASN A 175 13.54 -2.11 12.25
N THR A 176 13.56 -1.19 11.28
CA THR A 176 13.94 -1.50 9.88
C THR A 176 15.45 -1.66 9.72
N ALA A 177 16.26 -0.98 10.52
CA ALA A 177 17.71 -1.11 10.50
C ALA A 177 18.22 -2.51 10.95
N ALA A 178 17.39 -3.28 11.65
CA ALA A 178 17.74 -4.62 12.12
C ALA A 178 17.47 -5.74 11.11
N VAL A 179 16.70 -5.48 10.05
CA VAL A 179 16.32 -6.50 9.04
C VAL A 179 17.37 -6.65 7.94
N ASP A 180 18.26 -5.67 7.77
CA ASP A 180 19.28 -5.63 6.71
C ASP A 180 20.64 -6.24 7.12
N GLN A 181 20.77 -6.81 8.33
CA GLN A 181 21.99 -7.52 8.68
C GLN A 181 21.88 -8.99 8.28
N PRO A 182 22.75 -9.49 7.38
CA PRO A 182 22.84 -10.93 7.13
C PRO A 182 23.22 -11.61 8.43
N ARG A 183 22.47 -12.63 8.84
CA ARG A 183 22.84 -13.49 9.97
C ARG A 183 24.19 -14.11 9.63
N SER A 184 25.20 -13.69 10.39
CA SER A 184 26.50 -14.36 10.38
C SER A 184 26.33 -15.69 11.10
N ASP A 185 26.34 -16.76 10.35
CA ASP A 185 26.55 -18.12 10.88
C ASP A 185 28.05 -18.37 11.07
#